data_57b0f9e2aa4fdeee5fd2f1a36f7023d1
#
_entry.id   57b0f9e2aa4fdeee5fd2f1a36f7023d1
#
_cell.length_a   1.000
_cell.length_b   1.000
_cell.length_c   1.000
_cell.angle_alpha   90.00
_cell.angle_beta   90.00
_cell.angle_gamma   90.00
#
_symmetry.space_group_name_H-M   'P 1'
#
loop_
_entity.id
_entity.type
_entity.pdbx_description
1 polymer ?
#
loop_
_entity_poly.entity_id
_entity_poly.type
_entity_poly.pdbx_seq_one_letter_code
_entity_poly.pdbx_strand_id
1 'polypeptide(L)'
;IHLGGDEAVIEKNWTKCERCQKMMKELKYEKASQLMIPFFSRMLSFVEADGKYPILWCELDNIRMPANDYLFPYPKNVTLVSWRYGLTPTCQKLTQQHGNPLIMAPGEFAYLDYPQFKGDLPEFNNWGMPVTTLETCYQFDPGYGKPAAEQAHILGVMGTLWGEAIKDINRVTYMTYPRGLALAEAGWTQMEHRNWDSFKER
;
A
#
# COMPACT_ATOMS: atom_id res chain seq x y z
N ILE A 1 -13.91 -1.83 4.61
CA ILE A 1 -13.23 -3.00 5.19
C ILE A 1 -12.03 -3.34 4.33
N HIS A 2 -10.84 -3.45 4.95
CA HIS A 2 -9.62 -3.86 4.25
C HIS A 2 -9.52 -5.39 4.19
N LEU A 3 -9.38 -5.94 2.99
CA LEU A 3 -9.36 -7.38 2.72
C LEU A 3 -7.94 -7.94 2.49
N GLY A 4 -6.90 -7.12 2.58
CA GLY A 4 -5.53 -7.55 2.32
C GLY A 4 -5.22 -7.71 0.83
N GLY A 5 -4.71 -8.88 0.45
CA GLY A 5 -4.44 -9.26 -0.94
C GLY A 5 -2.99 -9.12 -1.36
N ASP A 6 -2.11 -8.76 -0.43
CA ASP A 6 -0.67 -8.57 -0.63
C ASP A 6 0.11 -9.89 -0.60
N GLU A 7 1.22 -9.91 -1.31
CA GLU A 7 2.31 -10.91 -1.24
C GLU A 7 1.90 -12.38 -1.29
N ALA A 8 0.78 -12.71 -1.89
CA ALA A 8 0.42 -14.10 -2.12
C ALA A 8 1.49 -14.80 -2.98
N VAL A 9 2.11 -15.87 -2.46
CA VAL A 9 3.22 -16.56 -3.14
C VAL A 9 2.67 -17.50 -4.22
N ILE A 10 2.05 -16.89 -5.24
CA ILE A 10 1.25 -17.56 -6.27
C ILE A 10 2.12 -18.46 -7.14
N GLU A 11 3.14 -17.87 -7.77
CA GLU A 11 3.97 -18.59 -8.74
C GLU A 11 4.74 -19.76 -8.11
N LYS A 12 5.17 -19.65 -6.87
CA LYS A 12 5.89 -20.72 -6.17
C LYS A 12 4.97 -21.86 -5.73
N ASN A 13 3.77 -21.54 -5.29
CA ASN A 13 2.89 -22.48 -4.59
C ASN A 13 1.69 -22.94 -5.45
N TRP A 14 0.96 -22.00 -6.07
CA TRP A 14 -0.29 -22.34 -6.76
C TRP A 14 -0.08 -23.03 -8.10
N THR A 15 0.99 -22.67 -8.81
CA THR A 15 1.37 -23.33 -10.07
C THR A 15 1.76 -24.79 -9.88
N LYS A 16 2.15 -25.22 -8.67
CA LYS A 16 2.51 -26.60 -8.33
C LYS A 16 1.39 -27.36 -7.63
N CYS A 17 0.31 -26.70 -7.28
CA CYS A 17 -0.82 -27.27 -6.57
C CYS A 17 -1.79 -27.91 -7.57
N GLU A 18 -2.00 -29.23 -7.52
CA GLU A 18 -2.90 -29.97 -8.41
C GLU A 18 -4.35 -29.41 -8.36
N ARG A 19 -4.84 -29.07 -7.18
CA ARG A 19 -6.16 -28.47 -7.00
C ARG A 19 -6.26 -27.12 -7.69
N CYS A 20 -5.22 -26.29 -7.57
CA CYS A 20 -5.16 -24.98 -8.25
C CYS A 20 -5.12 -25.16 -9.77
N GLN A 21 -4.30 -26.07 -10.28
CA GLN A 21 -4.22 -26.39 -11.71
C GLN A 21 -5.56 -26.88 -12.27
N LYS A 22 -6.25 -27.78 -11.53
CA LYS A 22 -7.58 -28.23 -11.90
C LYS A 22 -8.57 -27.07 -11.98
N MET A 23 -8.58 -26.20 -10.97
CA MET A 23 -9.46 -25.04 -10.92
C MET A 23 -9.16 -24.03 -12.05
N MET A 24 -7.88 -23.77 -12.33
CA MET A 24 -7.48 -22.94 -13.48
C MET A 24 -8.02 -23.49 -14.80
N LYS A 25 -7.91 -24.81 -15.00
CA LYS A 25 -8.41 -25.49 -16.21
C LYS A 25 -9.92 -25.38 -16.33
N GLU A 26 -10.66 -25.61 -15.23
CA GLU A 26 -12.12 -25.49 -15.19
C GLU A 26 -12.60 -24.06 -15.48
N LEU A 27 -11.90 -23.05 -14.94
CA LEU A 27 -12.21 -21.64 -15.13
C LEU A 27 -11.60 -21.04 -16.40
N LYS A 28 -10.82 -21.81 -17.16
CA LYS A 28 -10.09 -21.38 -18.36
C LYS A 28 -9.13 -20.20 -18.07
N TYR A 29 -8.48 -20.23 -16.93
CA TYR A 29 -7.48 -19.25 -16.54
C TYR A 29 -6.09 -19.61 -17.09
N GLU A 30 -5.38 -18.60 -17.58
CA GLU A 30 -4.03 -18.72 -18.12
C GLU A 30 -2.94 -18.51 -17.06
N LYS A 31 -3.23 -17.66 -16.06
CA LYS A 31 -2.32 -17.32 -14.97
C LYS A 31 -2.87 -17.78 -13.62
N ALA A 32 -2.00 -18.27 -12.75
CA ALA A 32 -2.39 -18.69 -11.40
C ALA A 32 -2.93 -17.52 -10.55
N SER A 33 -2.47 -16.29 -10.79
CA SER A 33 -2.98 -15.09 -10.14
C SER A 33 -4.47 -14.84 -10.38
N GLN A 34 -5.02 -15.31 -11.50
CA GLN A 34 -6.44 -15.19 -11.79
C GLN A 34 -7.33 -16.00 -10.82
N LEU A 35 -6.77 -16.97 -10.08
CA LEU A 35 -7.49 -17.67 -9.01
C LEU A 35 -7.85 -16.74 -7.83
N MET A 36 -7.22 -15.58 -7.72
CA MET A 36 -7.64 -14.56 -6.75
C MET A 36 -9.00 -13.94 -7.11
N ILE A 37 -9.37 -13.94 -8.39
CA ILE A 37 -10.63 -13.34 -8.86
C ILE A 37 -11.86 -13.95 -8.19
N PRO A 38 -12.12 -15.27 -8.25
CA PRO A 38 -13.31 -15.86 -7.62
C PRO A 38 -13.29 -15.71 -6.11
N PHE A 39 -12.11 -15.75 -5.47
CA PHE A 39 -11.98 -15.52 -4.04
C PHE A 39 -12.40 -14.10 -3.66
N PHE A 40 -11.76 -13.09 -4.26
CA PHE A 40 -12.09 -11.70 -3.95
C PHE A 40 -13.48 -11.30 -4.40
N SER A 41 -13.98 -11.79 -5.54
CA SER A 41 -15.36 -11.52 -5.96
C SER A 41 -16.36 -11.94 -4.89
N ARG A 42 -16.14 -13.10 -4.26
CA ARG A 42 -16.98 -13.57 -3.16
C ARG A 42 -16.82 -12.71 -1.90
N MET A 43 -15.58 -12.32 -1.54
CA MET A 43 -15.35 -11.48 -0.36
C MET A 43 -15.93 -10.07 -0.55
N LEU A 44 -15.77 -9.50 -1.74
CA LEU A 44 -16.33 -8.20 -2.10
C LEU A 44 -17.86 -8.20 -1.98
N SER A 45 -18.54 -9.25 -2.46
CA SER A 45 -20.00 -9.34 -2.33
C SER A 45 -20.48 -9.36 -0.88
N PHE A 46 -19.72 -9.93 0.06
CA PHE A 46 -20.06 -9.86 1.50
C PHE A 46 -19.88 -8.44 2.05
N VAL A 47 -18.78 -7.78 1.71
CA VAL A 47 -18.50 -6.39 2.16
C VAL A 47 -19.59 -5.44 1.64
N GLU A 48 -19.96 -5.57 0.38
CA GLU A 48 -21.01 -4.76 -0.26
C GLU A 48 -22.40 -5.04 0.33
N ALA A 49 -22.73 -6.31 0.59
CA ALA A 49 -24.01 -6.69 1.22
C ALA A 49 -24.13 -6.12 2.64
N ASP A 50 -23.02 -5.90 3.35
CA ASP A 50 -22.96 -5.24 4.65
C ASP A 50 -22.91 -3.70 4.55
N GLY A 51 -23.10 -3.13 3.35
CA GLY A 51 -23.09 -1.69 3.12
C GLY A 51 -21.72 -1.02 3.35
N LYS A 52 -20.62 -1.78 3.23
CA LYS A 52 -19.26 -1.29 3.44
C LYS A 52 -18.51 -1.13 2.12
N TYR A 53 -17.46 -0.32 2.15
CA TYR A 53 -16.55 -0.14 1.02
C TYR A 53 -15.34 -1.06 1.14
N PRO A 54 -15.01 -1.86 0.10
CA PRO A 54 -13.86 -2.74 0.11
C PRO A 54 -12.56 -1.97 -0.16
N ILE A 55 -11.52 -2.35 0.55
CA ILE A 55 -10.15 -1.84 0.37
C ILE A 55 -9.22 -3.03 0.19
N LEU A 56 -8.30 -2.95 -0.78
CA LEU A 56 -7.28 -3.96 -1.06
C LEU A 56 -5.92 -3.30 -1.26
N TRP A 57 -4.85 -4.05 -0.99
CA TRP A 57 -3.52 -3.63 -1.44
C TRP A 57 -3.44 -3.66 -2.96
N CYS A 58 -2.82 -2.63 -3.54
CA CYS A 58 -2.55 -2.58 -4.98
C CYS A 58 -1.38 -3.50 -5.30
N GLU A 59 -1.67 -4.68 -5.80
CA GLU A 59 -0.65 -5.61 -6.29
C GLU A 59 -0.47 -5.46 -7.81
N LEU A 60 0.79 -5.38 -8.23
CA LEU A 60 1.16 -5.13 -9.61
C LEU A 60 1.76 -6.39 -10.25
N ASP A 61 1.44 -6.61 -11.51
CA ASP A 61 2.09 -7.62 -12.33
C ASP A 61 3.56 -7.21 -12.57
N ASN A 62 4.46 -8.19 -12.60
CA ASN A 62 5.88 -7.97 -12.86
C ASN A 62 6.56 -6.96 -11.91
N ILE A 63 6.39 -7.11 -10.60
CA ILE A 63 6.98 -6.20 -9.59
C ILE A 63 8.51 -6.04 -9.67
N ARG A 64 9.23 -6.96 -10.32
CA ARG A 64 10.69 -6.90 -10.54
C ARG A 64 11.09 -6.24 -11.86
N MET A 65 10.12 -5.91 -12.71
CA MET A 65 10.26 -5.24 -13.99
C MET A 65 9.32 -4.03 -13.98
N PRO A 66 9.39 -3.11 -14.94
CA PRO A 66 8.38 -2.07 -15.06
C PRO A 66 7.00 -2.72 -15.13
N ALA A 67 6.19 -2.49 -14.09
CA ALA A 67 4.85 -3.06 -14.01
C ALA A 67 3.97 -2.45 -15.08
N ASN A 68 3.22 -3.29 -15.81
CA ASN A 68 2.38 -2.85 -16.93
C ASN A 68 0.91 -2.81 -16.56
N ASP A 69 0.48 -3.59 -15.55
CA ASP A 69 -0.91 -3.70 -15.14
C ASP A 69 -1.02 -4.21 -13.69
N TYR A 70 -2.23 -4.34 -13.20
CA TYR A 70 -2.55 -5.02 -11.95
C TYR A 70 -2.25 -6.52 -12.04
N LEU A 71 -1.91 -7.12 -10.90
CA LEU A 71 -1.72 -8.58 -10.81
C LEU A 71 -2.98 -9.36 -11.23
N PHE A 72 -4.16 -8.82 -10.92
CA PHE A 72 -5.47 -9.30 -11.36
C PHE A 72 -6.45 -8.13 -11.47
N PRO A 73 -7.52 -8.23 -12.28
CA PRO A 73 -8.45 -7.10 -12.48
C PRO A 73 -9.22 -6.81 -11.19
N TYR A 74 -9.09 -5.57 -10.71
CA TYR A 74 -9.90 -5.07 -9.60
C TYR A 74 -11.19 -4.42 -10.12
N PRO A 75 -12.36 -4.67 -9.51
CA PRO A 75 -13.56 -3.87 -9.77
C PRO A 75 -13.34 -2.39 -9.43
N LYS A 76 -13.98 -1.48 -10.17
CA LYS A 76 -13.77 -0.03 -10.01
C LYS A 76 -14.19 0.54 -8.66
N ASN A 77 -15.11 -0.12 -7.96
CA ASN A 77 -15.55 0.26 -6.62
C ASN A 77 -14.60 -0.17 -5.49
N VAL A 78 -13.53 -0.89 -5.81
CA VAL A 78 -12.48 -1.26 -4.85
C VAL A 78 -11.53 -0.10 -4.69
N THR A 79 -11.36 0.37 -3.46
CA THR A 79 -10.29 1.30 -3.12
C THR A 79 -8.97 0.54 -3.01
N LEU A 80 -7.94 1.00 -3.72
CA LEU A 80 -6.63 0.39 -3.69
C LEU A 80 -5.68 1.19 -2.80
N VAL A 81 -4.74 0.50 -2.16
CA VAL A 81 -3.69 1.13 -1.35
C VAL A 81 -2.34 0.90 -2.02
N SER A 82 -1.69 1.98 -2.44
CA SER A 82 -0.29 1.91 -2.92
C SER A 82 0.65 1.80 -1.74
N TRP A 83 1.48 0.75 -1.71
CA TRP A 83 2.34 0.48 -0.56
C TRP A 83 3.79 0.14 -0.94
N ARG A 84 4.02 -0.49 -2.10
CA ARG A 84 5.35 -0.96 -2.48
C ARG A 84 6.32 0.19 -2.71
N TYR A 85 7.49 0.07 -2.12
CA TYR A 85 8.62 0.97 -2.32
C TYR A 85 8.94 1.13 -3.82
N GLY A 86 9.04 2.38 -4.29
CA GLY A 86 9.37 2.70 -5.68
C GLY A 86 8.27 2.48 -6.72
N LEU A 87 7.11 1.93 -6.35
CA LEU A 87 6.04 1.59 -7.31
C LEU A 87 4.81 2.50 -7.24
N THR A 88 4.78 3.46 -6.33
CA THR A 88 3.64 4.36 -6.17
C THR A 88 3.28 5.17 -7.42
N PRO A 89 4.22 5.72 -8.20
CA PRO A 89 3.86 6.39 -9.45
C PRO A 89 3.17 5.47 -10.47
N THR A 90 3.55 4.20 -10.50
CA THR A 90 2.88 3.18 -11.35
C THR A 90 1.48 2.86 -10.84
N CYS A 91 1.31 2.67 -9.52
CA CYS A 91 0.00 2.50 -8.90
C CYS A 91 -0.92 3.69 -9.22
N GLN A 92 -0.44 4.92 -9.05
CA GLN A 92 -1.19 6.14 -9.33
C GLN A 92 -1.68 6.19 -10.78
N LYS A 93 -0.79 5.88 -11.75
CA LYS A 93 -1.12 5.83 -13.17
C LYS A 93 -2.20 4.77 -13.46
N LEU A 94 -2.02 3.55 -12.96
CA LEU A 94 -2.94 2.44 -13.23
C LEU A 94 -4.30 2.67 -12.58
N THR A 95 -4.34 3.14 -11.32
CA THR A 95 -5.61 3.44 -10.64
C THR A 95 -6.39 4.55 -11.32
N GLN A 96 -5.71 5.57 -11.84
CA GLN A 96 -6.32 6.60 -12.67
C GLN A 96 -6.89 6.01 -13.97
N GLN A 97 -6.13 5.17 -14.68
CA GLN A 97 -6.54 4.54 -15.93
C GLN A 97 -7.74 3.60 -15.75
N HIS A 98 -7.74 2.79 -14.69
CA HIS A 98 -8.79 1.81 -14.42
C HIS A 98 -9.98 2.40 -13.65
N GLY A 99 -9.84 3.59 -13.07
CA GLY A 99 -10.89 4.29 -12.35
C GLY A 99 -11.09 3.81 -10.92
N ASN A 100 -10.06 3.24 -10.28
CA ASN A 100 -10.09 2.87 -8.87
C ASN A 100 -9.74 4.05 -7.98
N PRO A 101 -10.43 4.26 -6.84
CA PRO A 101 -9.96 5.16 -5.79
C PRO A 101 -8.63 4.66 -5.19
N LEU A 102 -7.75 5.58 -4.78
CA LEU A 102 -6.41 5.27 -4.29
C LEU A 102 -6.16 5.90 -2.92
N ILE A 103 -5.58 5.12 -2.01
CA ILE A 103 -4.96 5.58 -0.76
C ILE A 103 -3.44 5.45 -0.91
N MET A 104 -2.72 6.47 -0.47
CA MET A 104 -1.27 6.55 -0.59
C MET A 104 -0.60 6.10 0.72
N ALA A 105 0.11 4.96 0.67
CA ALA A 105 0.87 4.41 1.79
C ALA A 105 2.27 3.94 1.36
N PRO A 106 3.02 4.73 0.58
CA PRO A 106 4.29 4.28 0.00
C PRO A 106 5.33 3.97 1.06
N GLY A 107 6.06 2.86 0.89
CA GLY A 107 7.08 2.41 1.84
C GLY A 107 8.18 3.44 2.09
N GLU A 108 8.46 4.32 1.13
CA GLU A 108 9.45 5.40 1.26
C GLU A 108 9.12 6.41 2.35
N PHE A 109 7.83 6.67 2.59
CA PHE A 109 7.37 7.79 3.41
C PHE A 109 6.45 7.37 4.55
N ALA A 110 5.66 6.31 4.35
CA ALA A 110 4.52 5.99 5.21
C ALA A 110 4.69 4.73 6.07
N TYR A 111 5.82 4.01 5.94
CA TYR A 111 6.11 2.83 6.74
C TYR A 111 6.78 3.23 8.06
N LEU A 112 5.97 3.31 9.10
CA LEU A 112 6.41 3.74 10.42
C LEU A 112 7.12 2.64 11.23
N ASP A 113 7.12 1.41 10.76
CA ASP A 113 7.94 0.31 11.27
C ASP A 113 9.39 0.37 10.78
N TYR A 114 9.70 1.20 9.78
CA TYR A 114 11.07 1.41 9.33
C TYR A 114 11.87 2.25 10.35
N PRO A 115 13.19 1.97 10.51
CA PRO A 115 14.05 2.74 11.40
C PRO A 115 13.99 4.25 11.16
N GLN A 116 14.02 5.04 12.23
CA GLN A 116 14.01 6.50 12.17
C GLN A 116 15.38 7.08 11.80
N PHE A 117 16.45 6.32 12.09
CA PHE A 117 17.84 6.65 11.75
C PHE A 117 18.68 5.37 11.67
N LYS A 118 19.87 5.45 11.12
CA LYS A 118 20.73 4.29 10.82
C LYS A 118 21.01 3.35 11.99
N GLY A 119 20.99 3.85 13.23
CA GLY A 119 21.20 3.05 14.45
C GLY A 119 19.93 2.50 15.10
N ASP A 120 18.75 2.84 14.59
CA ASP A 120 17.45 2.44 15.13
C ASP A 120 16.98 1.10 14.53
N LEU A 121 17.83 0.08 14.64
CA LEU A 121 17.53 -1.24 14.09
C LEU A 121 16.65 -2.03 15.06
N PRO A 122 15.70 -2.82 14.54
CA PRO A 122 14.91 -3.73 15.37
C PRO A 122 15.80 -4.83 15.95
N GLU A 123 15.47 -5.28 17.16
CA GLU A 123 16.18 -6.37 17.85
C GLU A 123 15.98 -7.72 17.15
N PHE A 124 14.87 -7.86 16.43
CA PHE A 124 14.48 -9.07 15.70
C PHE A 124 13.84 -8.70 14.37
N ASN A 125 13.76 -9.65 13.47
CA ASN A 125 13.19 -9.51 12.13
C ASN A 125 13.77 -8.31 11.34
N ASN A 126 15.07 -8.07 11.49
CA ASN A 126 15.77 -7.05 10.73
C ASN A 126 16.16 -7.60 9.34
N TRP A 127 15.46 -7.15 8.30
CA TRP A 127 15.72 -7.55 6.92
C TRP A 127 16.47 -6.47 6.11
N GLY A 128 17.06 -5.46 6.78
CA GLY A 128 17.74 -4.36 6.11
C GLY A 128 16.78 -3.25 5.67
N MET A 129 15.78 -2.95 6.49
CA MET A 129 14.78 -1.91 6.24
C MET A 129 15.43 -0.57 5.89
N PRO A 130 14.85 0.19 4.95
CA PRO A 130 15.24 1.58 4.70
C PRO A 130 15.04 2.45 5.95
N VAL A 131 15.77 3.55 6.03
CA VAL A 131 15.55 4.56 7.07
C VAL A 131 14.51 5.55 6.58
N THR A 132 13.45 5.75 7.39
CA THR A 132 12.41 6.75 7.13
C THR A 132 12.41 7.76 8.27
N THR A 133 13.03 8.92 8.04
CA THR A 133 13.16 9.98 9.06
C THR A 133 11.86 10.77 9.22
N LEU A 134 11.78 11.59 10.29
CA LEU A 134 10.69 12.55 10.47
C LEU A 134 10.55 13.49 9.26
N GLU A 135 11.67 14.02 8.79
CA GLU A 135 11.71 14.91 7.64
C GLU A 135 11.22 14.21 6.35
N THR A 136 11.63 12.96 6.15
CA THR A 136 11.15 12.14 5.02
C THR A 136 9.63 12.00 5.02
N CYS A 137 9.03 11.69 6.17
CA CYS A 137 7.57 11.62 6.31
C CYS A 137 6.89 12.97 6.03
N TYR A 138 7.50 14.07 6.51
CA TYR A 138 6.97 15.41 6.30
C TYR A 138 7.03 15.87 4.84
N GLN A 139 8.08 15.51 4.12
CA GLN A 139 8.28 15.85 2.71
C GLN A 139 7.40 15.03 1.76
N PHE A 140 6.67 14.05 2.28
CA PHE A 140 5.79 13.23 1.46
C PHE A 140 4.76 14.08 0.71
N ASP A 141 4.79 14.03 -0.62
CA ASP A 141 3.77 14.58 -1.50
C ASP A 141 2.84 13.46 -1.99
N PRO A 142 1.59 13.37 -1.48
CA PRO A 142 0.66 12.34 -1.94
C PRO A 142 0.33 12.42 -3.43
N GLY A 143 0.47 13.60 -4.03
CA GLY A 143 0.26 13.82 -5.46
C GLY A 143 1.43 13.43 -6.35
N TYR A 144 2.61 13.22 -5.78
CA TYR A 144 3.86 12.97 -6.55
C TYR A 144 4.11 14.01 -7.64
N GLY A 145 3.89 15.29 -7.32
CA GLY A 145 4.06 16.42 -8.26
C GLY A 145 3.06 16.46 -9.40
N LYS A 146 1.99 15.66 -9.37
CA LYS A 146 0.96 15.68 -10.41
C LYS A 146 0.00 16.86 -10.24
N PRO A 147 -0.56 17.40 -11.34
CA PRO A 147 -1.61 18.41 -11.27
C PRO A 147 -2.84 17.90 -10.48
N ALA A 148 -3.53 18.80 -9.77
CA ALA A 148 -4.71 18.47 -8.97
C ALA A 148 -5.78 17.68 -9.75
N ALA A 149 -5.98 17.97 -11.04
CA ALA A 149 -6.92 17.24 -11.88
C ALA A 149 -6.56 15.74 -12.04
N GLU A 150 -5.28 15.39 -11.97
CA GLU A 150 -4.80 14.00 -12.03
C GLU A 150 -4.83 13.30 -10.66
N GLN A 151 -5.08 14.05 -9.58
CA GLN A 151 -5.12 13.54 -8.21
C GLN A 151 -6.54 13.25 -7.72
N ALA A 152 -7.58 13.53 -8.50
CA ALA A 152 -8.99 13.46 -8.06
C ALA A 152 -9.43 12.06 -7.55
N HIS A 153 -8.71 10.98 -7.92
CA HIS A 153 -8.96 9.62 -7.45
C HIS A 153 -8.19 9.27 -6.16
N ILE A 154 -7.28 10.14 -5.69
CA ILE A 154 -6.52 9.94 -4.45
C ILE A 154 -7.38 10.40 -3.28
N LEU A 155 -7.73 9.46 -2.39
CA LEU A 155 -8.59 9.73 -1.23
C LEU A 155 -7.82 10.29 -0.02
N GLY A 156 -6.52 10.05 0.06
CA GLY A 156 -5.68 10.49 1.16
C GLY A 156 -4.47 9.60 1.40
N VAL A 157 -3.91 9.67 2.60
CA VAL A 157 -2.71 8.96 3.02
C VAL A 157 -3.00 7.96 4.13
N MET A 158 -2.17 6.93 4.23
CA MET A 158 -2.19 5.94 5.30
C MET A 158 -0.76 5.70 5.78
N GLY A 159 -0.53 5.87 7.09
CA GLY A 159 0.70 5.37 7.73
C GLY A 159 0.51 3.92 8.14
N THR A 160 1.50 3.08 7.88
CA THR A 160 1.50 1.66 8.28
C THR A 160 2.51 1.43 9.39
N LEU A 161 2.21 0.49 10.28
CA LEU A 161 3.12 0.04 11.34
C LEU A 161 3.00 -1.48 11.45
N TRP A 162 3.89 -2.21 10.79
CA TRP A 162 3.88 -3.66 10.76
C TRP A 162 4.45 -4.24 12.04
N GLY A 163 3.79 -5.28 12.58
CA GLY A 163 4.09 -5.84 13.88
C GLY A 163 5.33 -6.74 13.96
N GLU A 164 5.90 -7.14 12.83
CA GLU A 164 6.97 -8.14 12.79
C GLU A 164 8.23 -7.73 13.56
N ALA A 165 8.51 -6.43 13.63
CA ALA A 165 9.67 -5.87 14.32
C ALA A 165 9.29 -4.98 15.53
N ILE A 166 8.03 -5.02 15.95
CA ILE A 166 7.48 -4.20 17.04
C ILE A 166 7.14 -5.09 18.23
N LYS A 167 7.92 -5.02 19.30
CA LYS A 167 7.80 -5.93 20.45
C LYS A 167 6.79 -5.52 21.51
N ASP A 168 6.53 -4.23 21.67
CA ASP A 168 5.70 -3.69 22.76
C ASP A 168 5.10 -2.32 22.41
N ILE A 169 4.21 -1.84 23.29
CA ILE A 169 3.51 -0.56 23.10
C ILE A 169 4.46 0.66 23.13
N ASN A 170 5.56 0.59 23.86
CA ASN A 170 6.54 1.67 23.89
C ASN A 170 7.21 1.81 22.53
N ARG A 171 7.57 0.66 21.92
CA ARG A 171 8.10 0.66 20.55
C ARG A 171 7.06 1.15 19.54
N VAL A 172 5.78 0.76 19.66
CA VAL A 172 4.68 1.32 18.84
C VAL A 172 4.66 2.83 18.91
N THR A 173 4.64 3.38 20.13
CA THR A 173 4.57 4.83 20.37
C THR A 173 5.80 5.53 19.80
N TYR A 174 6.97 5.03 20.09
CA TYR A 174 8.25 5.56 19.60
C TYR A 174 8.31 5.56 18.06
N MET A 175 7.92 4.48 17.41
CA MET A 175 7.98 4.35 15.96
C MET A 175 6.92 5.21 15.26
N THR A 176 5.76 5.40 15.90
CA THR A 176 4.67 6.20 15.34
C THR A 176 4.93 7.70 15.47
N TYR A 177 5.42 8.16 16.62
CA TYR A 177 5.56 9.58 16.90
C TYR A 177 7.03 10.04 16.91
N PRO A 178 7.33 11.25 16.33
CA PRO A 178 6.38 12.21 15.75
C PRO A 178 6.04 11.98 14.27
N ARG A 179 6.55 10.94 13.61
CA ARG A 179 6.39 10.71 12.16
C ARG A 179 4.92 10.60 11.72
N GLY A 180 4.05 10.02 12.54
CA GLY A 180 2.62 9.98 12.29
C GLY A 180 1.98 11.37 12.19
N LEU A 181 2.48 12.35 12.98
CA LEU A 181 2.03 13.74 12.86
C LEU A 181 2.50 14.37 11.54
N ALA A 182 3.72 14.04 11.11
CA ALA A 182 4.24 14.49 9.81
C ALA A 182 3.42 13.95 8.64
N LEU A 183 3.03 12.67 8.70
CA LEU A 183 2.13 12.07 7.69
C LEU A 183 0.72 12.70 7.73
N ALA A 184 0.21 13.02 8.92
CA ALA A 184 -1.06 13.73 9.05
C ALA A 184 -0.98 15.11 8.39
N GLU A 185 0.07 15.88 8.64
CA GLU A 185 0.33 17.15 7.96
C GLU A 185 0.42 16.96 6.44
N ALA A 186 1.11 15.90 5.99
CA ALA A 186 1.23 15.57 4.57
C ALA A 186 -0.11 15.26 3.90
N GLY A 187 -1.05 14.67 4.62
CA GLY A 187 -2.39 14.37 4.13
C GLY A 187 -3.37 15.55 4.15
N TRP A 188 -3.18 16.50 5.07
CA TRP A 188 -4.13 17.60 5.27
C TRP A 188 -3.69 18.93 4.64
N THR A 189 -2.38 19.16 4.50
CA THR A 189 -1.83 20.45 4.09
C THR A 189 -1.17 20.33 2.72
N GLN A 190 -1.58 21.17 1.78
CA GLN A 190 -0.95 21.24 0.46
C GLN A 190 0.52 21.64 0.58
N MET A 191 1.37 21.13 -0.30
CA MET A 191 2.84 21.31 -0.25
C MET A 191 3.27 22.77 -0.12
N GLU A 192 2.64 23.67 -0.86
CA GLU A 192 2.94 25.11 -0.86
C GLU A 192 2.60 25.82 0.46
N HIS A 193 1.80 25.19 1.30
CA HIS A 193 1.40 25.72 2.62
C HIS A 193 2.15 25.05 3.78
N ARG A 194 3.03 24.08 3.51
CA ARG A 194 3.82 23.42 4.55
C ARG A 194 5.06 24.24 4.90
N ASN A 195 5.39 24.29 6.18
CA ASN A 195 6.59 24.93 6.68
C ASN A 195 7.28 24.00 7.71
N TRP A 196 8.41 23.47 7.33
CA TRP A 196 9.17 22.50 8.13
C TRP A 196 9.63 23.06 9.48
N ASP A 197 10.10 24.30 9.50
CA ASP A 197 10.58 24.92 10.75
C ASP A 197 9.42 25.12 11.74
N SER A 198 8.32 25.67 11.26
CA SER A 198 7.09 25.80 12.06
C SER A 198 6.54 24.43 12.53
N PHE A 199 6.64 23.38 11.70
CA PHE A 199 6.23 22.03 12.09
C PHE A 199 7.07 21.49 13.26
N LYS A 200 8.39 21.70 13.23
CA LYS A 200 9.30 21.26 14.30
C LYS A 200 9.07 21.95 15.65
N GLU A 201 8.54 23.16 15.63
CA GLU A 201 8.27 23.96 16.84
C GLU A 201 6.96 23.62 17.53
N ARG A 202 6.06 22.95 16.85
CA ARG A 202 4.73 22.51 17.36
C ARG A 202 4.76 21.13 17.98
#